data_1cf185ecea83b10d0ae82ac6a0b120e3
#
_entry.id   1cf185ecea83b10d0ae82ac6a0b120e3
#
_cell.length_a   1.000
_cell.length_b   1.000
_cell.length_c   1.000
_cell.angle_alpha   90.00
_cell.angle_beta   90.00
_cell.angle_gamma   90.00
#
_symmetry.space_group_name_H-M   'P 1'
#
loop_
_entity.id
_entity.type
_entity.pdbx_description
1 polymer ?
#
loop_
_entity_poly.entity_id
_entity_poly.type
_entity_poly.pdbx_seq_one_letter_code
_entity_poly.pdbx_strand_id
1 'polypeptide(L)'
;MKRLTILVIILAMLSTILASCAKPKETVDLKVWGSQEDQAMLQKMIDEFKTANTDAIYNITLGVVGEGDAKARFLEDPAAAADVFQFANDQILDLVAAGALYEVTRNKNAIVSANMSSAIDAATVNDKLYAYPSTADNGYFLYYDKSVFSEEDVKSLDKMLEVAAAKNKKVFMDVSNGWYIASFFLGAGGTLTIKDGKQVTDFNNEKGVMAGEAIKAFTAHAAFLTGDDAVLTGGIGDTIAAGVSGTWNAEAILAKLGSNYAATKLPTFNLGGTQTQMSSFAGFKLVGVNSQTKSPVAAMTLAEWLTNEKNQITRFETRQMGPANIKAAESDAVKANIALAALAMQNQYAVSQKEVLGSYWGPAEAFGTEMEAKNYTKTVKEMLDEMVSQIQQ
;
A
#
# COMPACT_ATOMS: atom_id res chain seq x y z
N MET A 1 -74.12 5.22 -28.12
CA MET A 1 -73.42 4.08 -27.46
C MET A 1 -72.25 3.55 -28.29
N LYS A 2 -72.35 3.24 -29.58
CA LYS A 2 -71.19 2.72 -30.38
C LYS A 2 -69.94 3.60 -30.45
N ARG A 3 -70.08 4.94 -30.43
CA ARG A 3 -68.91 5.87 -30.47
C ARG A 3 -68.15 5.96 -29.14
N LEU A 4 -68.88 5.76 -28.03
CA LEU A 4 -68.26 5.79 -26.68
C LEU A 4 -67.47 4.51 -26.42
N THR A 5 -67.91 3.36 -26.92
CA THR A 5 -67.27 2.06 -26.82
C THR A 5 -65.97 2.03 -27.63
N ILE A 6 -65.94 2.65 -28.80
CA ILE A 6 -64.73 2.76 -29.64
C ILE A 6 -63.62 3.65 -28.96
N LEU A 7 -64.08 4.75 -28.32
CA LEU A 7 -63.09 5.67 -27.62
C LEU A 7 -62.46 4.99 -26.41
N VAL A 8 -63.19 4.15 -25.65
CA VAL A 8 -62.71 3.39 -24.52
C VAL A 8 -61.74 2.28 -24.96
N ILE A 9 -61.95 1.64 -26.10
CA ILE A 9 -61.07 0.60 -26.65
C ILE A 9 -59.79 1.23 -27.17
N ILE A 10 -59.81 2.41 -27.79
CA ILE A 10 -58.63 3.12 -28.27
C ILE A 10 -57.82 3.62 -27.07
N LEU A 11 -58.45 4.12 -25.99
CA LEU A 11 -57.75 4.55 -24.77
C LEU A 11 -57.12 3.36 -24.03
N ALA A 12 -57.77 2.19 -24.00
CA ALA A 12 -57.23 0.95 -23.44
C ALA A 12 -56.07 0.38 -24.28
N MET A 13 -56.09 0.51 -25.61
CA MET A 13 -54.96 0.13 -26.46
C MET A 13 -53.77 1.12 -26.37
N LEU A 14 -54.02 2.42 -26.18
CA LEU A 14 -52.94 3.40 -25.92
C LEU A 14 -52.26 3.19 -24.55
N SER A 15 -53.01 2.78 -23.53
CA SER A 15 -52.43 2.48 -22.22
C SER A 15 -51.58 1.21 -22.18
N THR A 16 -51.78 0.25 -23.07
CA THR A 16 -50.98 -0.96 -23.21
C THR A 16 -49.67 -0.72 -24.01
N ILE A 17 -49.62 0.33 -24.83
CA ILE A 17 -48.39 0.68 -25.61
C ILE A 17 -47.39 1.47 -24.75
N LEU A 18 -47.83 2.13 -23.66
CA LEU A 18 -46.93 2.84 -22.71
C LEU A 18 -46.33 1.91 -21.63
N ALA A 19 -46.77 0.67 -21.56
CA ALA A 19 -46.34 -0.29 -20.55
C ALA A 19 -45.34 -1.30 -21.08
N SER A 20 -44.46 -0.94 -22.02
CA SER A 20 -43.30 -1.84 -22.27
C SER A 20 -42.35 -1.29 -23.32
N CYS A 21 -41.25 -0.80 -22.91
CA CYS A 21 -39.92 -1.03 -23.51
C CYS A 21 -38.85 -0.67 -22.51
N ALA A 22 -38.96 -1.09 -21.27
CA ALA A 22 -37.78 -1.24 -20.46
C ALA A 22 -37.01 -2.43 -21.06
N LYS A 23 -35.96 -2.14 -21.84
CA LYS A 23 -35.01 -3.20 -22.23
C LYS A 23 -34.57 -3.95 -20.97
N PRO A 24 -34.49 -5.29 -21.00
CA PRO A 24 -33.93 -6.04 -19.91
C PRO A 24 -32.57 -5.39 -19.51
N LYS A 25 -32.39 -5.16 -18.22
CA LYS A 25 -31.08 -4.63 -17.76
C LYS A 25 -30.01 -5.63 -18.17
N GLU A 26 -28.90 -5.10 -18.69
CA GLU A 26 -27.72 -5.90 -18.97
C GLU A 26 -27.16 -6.48 -17.66
N THR A 27 -26.70 -7.72 -17.68
CA THR A 27 -25.96 -8.31 -16.57
C THR A 27 -24.47 -8.09 -16.79
N VAL A 28 -23.83 -7.50 -15.80
CA VAL A 28 -22.39 -7.17 -15.81
C VAL A 28 -21.70 -7.97 -14.71
N ASP A 29 -20.82 -8.87 -15.10
CA ASP A 29 -20.00 -9.66 -14.20
C ASP A 29 -18.65 -8.96 -14.03
N LEU A 30 -18.23 -8.71 -12.77
CA LEU A 30 -16.94 -8.13 -12.43
C LEU A 30 -16.27 -8.91 -11.29
N LYS A 31 -14.95 -8.97 -11.32
CA LYS A 31 -14.12 -9.47 -10.24
C LYS A 31 -13.29 -8.34 -9.65
N VAL A 32 -13.21 -8.26 -8.33
CA VAL A 32 -12.40 -7.28 -7.59
C VAL A 32 -11.38 -8.02 -6.73
N TRP A 33 -10.13 -7.56 -6.69
CA TRP A 33 -9.14 -8.01 -5.73
C TRP A 33 -8.84 -6.93 -4.69
N GLY A 34 -8.72 -7.37 -3.45
CA GLY A 34 -8.25 -6.59 -2.31
C GLY A 34 -7.66 -7.50 -1.25
N SER A 35 -6.94 -6.94 -0.29
CA SER A 35 -6.33 -7.69 0.81
C SER A 35 -7.38 -8.43 1.65
N GLN A 36 -6.93 -9.43 2.42
CA GLN A 36 -7.81 -10.20 3.31
C GLN A 36 -8.52 -9.30 4.33
N GLU A 37 -7.80 -8.32 4.87
CA GLU A 37 -8.28 -7.38 5.88
C GLU A 37 -9.31 -6.39 5.34
N ASP A 38 -9.28 -6.12 4.03
CA ASP A 38 -10.18 -5.18 3.36
C ASP A 38 -11.50 -5.83 2.89
N GLN A 39 -11.64 -7.17 2.94
CA GLN A 39 -12.76 -7.88 2.33
C GLN A 39 -14.12 -7.39 2.83
N ALA A 40 -14.32 -7.26 4.15
CA ALA A 40 -15.59 -6.83 4.73
C ALA A 40 -15.95 -5.39 4.32
N MET A 41 -14.97 -4.49 4.31
CA MET A 41 -15.14 -3.10 3.90
C MET A 41 -15.45 -3.00 2.39
N LEU A 42 -14.71 -3.72 1.55
CA LEU A 42 -14.93 -3.74 0.10
C LEU A 42 -16.30 -4.32 -0.23
N GLN A 43 -16.75 -5.39 0.46
CA GLN A 43 -18.07 -5.95 0.26
C GLN A 43 -19.17 -4.91 0.53
N LYS A 44 -19.06 -4.15 1.62
CA LYS A 44 -20.00 -3.06 1.94
C LYS A 44 -20.01 -1.99 0.83
N MET A 45 -18.83 -1.54 0.37
CA MET A 45 -18.72 -0.55 -0.71
C MET A 45 -19.33 -1.05 -2.02
N ILE A 46 -19.18 -2.35 -2.33
CA ILE A 46 -19.76 -3.01 -3.51
C ILE A 46 -21.29 -3.09 -3.40
N ASP A 47 -21.83 -3.41 -2.23
CA ASP A 47 -23.28 -3.49 -2.04
C ASP A 47 -23.94 -2.10 -2.13
N GLU A 48 -23.26 -1.07 -1.62
CA GLU A 48 -23.66 0.32 -1.81
C GLU A 48 -23.56 0.74 -3.29
N PHE A 49 -22.52 0.31 -4.02
CA PHE A 49 -22.39 0.52 -5.46
C PHE A 49 -23.56 -0.06 -6.24
N LYS A 50 -23.91 -1.32 -5.98
CA LYS A 50 -25.06 -2.00 -6.63
C LYS A 50 -26.37 -1.27 -6.35
N THR A 51 -26.53 -0.72 -5.16
CA THR A 51 -27.72 0.05 -4.76
C THR A 51 -27.80 1.40 -5.48
N ALA A 52 -26.67 2.07 -5.65
CA ALA A 52 -26.59 3.37 -6.30
C ALA A 52 -26.63 3.30 -7.84
N ASN A 53 -26.17 2.20 -8.43
CA ASN A 53 -26.07 2.00 -9.88
C ASN A 53 -27.08 0.94 -10.32
N THR A 54 -28.23 1.39 -10.77
CA THR A 54 -29.36 0.52 -11.16
C THR A 54 -29.58 0.40 -12.67
N ASP A 55 -28.66 0.88 -13.47
CA ASP A 55 -28.66 0.84 -14.93
C ASP A 55 -28.41 -0.57 -15.48
N ALA A 56 -27.66 -1.40 -14.73
CA ALA A 56 -27.41 -2.81 -15.01
C ALA A 56 -27.66 -3.69 -13.78
N ILE A 57 -27.58 -5.02 -13.95
CA ILE A 57 -27.51 -6.01 -12.87
C ILE A 57 -26.03 -6.34 -12.66
N TYR A 58 -25.46 -5.91 -11.55
CA TYR A 58 -24.04 -6.11 -11.24
C TYR A 58 -23.82 -7.36 -10.40
N ASN A 59 -23.14 -8.36 -10.96
CA ASN A 59 -22.59 -9.50 -10.24
C ASN A 59 -21.11 -9.23 -9.97
N ILE A 60 -20.77 -8.81 -8.75
CA ILE A 60 -19.40 -8.46 -8.38
C ILE A 60 -18.89 -9.47 -7.37
N THR A 61 -17.77 -10.13 -7.69
CA THR A 61 -17.11 -11.11 -6.82
C THR A 61 -15.81 -10.53 -6.26
N LEU A 62 -15.54 -10.78 -4.98
CA LEU A 62 -14.30 -10.44 -4.31
C LEU A 62 -13.34 -11.62 -4.31
N GLY A 63 -12.07 -11.35 -4.59
CA GLY A 63 -10.94 -12.27 -4.41
C GLY A 63 -9.91 -11.66 -3.46
N VAL A 64 -9.22 -12.52 -2.74
CA VAL A 64 -8.15 -12.12 -1.80
C VAL A 64 -6.83 -12.08 -2.55
N VAL A 65 -6.29 -10.88 -2.75
CA VAL A 65 -4.94 -10.63 -3.25
C VAL A 65 -4.45 -9.35 -2.59
N GLY A 66 -3.32 -9.42 -1.90
CA GLY A 66 -2.67 -8.26 -1.27
C GLY A 66 -2.10 -7.30 -2.31
N GLU A 67 -1.99 -6.03 -1.97
CA GLU A 67 -1.51 -4.99 -2.88
C GLU A 67 -0.06 -5.20 -3.31
N GLY A 68 0.78 -5.80 -2.45
CA GLY A 68 2.16 -6.15 -2.78
C GLY A 68 2.26 -7.24 -3.85
N ASP A 69 1.33 -8.20 -3.85
CA ASP A 69 1.32 -9.36 -4.73
C ASP A 69 0.54 -9.14 -6.03
N ALA A 70 -0.22 -8.05 -6.12
CA ALA A 70 -1.23 -7.84 -7.17
C ALA A 70 -0.65 -7.94 -8.58
N LYS A 71 0.53 -7.34 -8.83
CA LYS A 71 1.23 -7.41 -10.13
C LYS A 71 1.60 -8.84 -10.48
N ALA A 72 2.24 -9.57 -9.57
CA ALA A 72 2.69 -10.93 -9.81
C ALA A 72 1.50 -11.84 -10.16
N ARG A 73 0.44 -11.78 -9.33
CA ARG A 73 -0.80 -12.54 -9.55
C ARG A 73 -1.52 -12.16 -10.83
N PHE A 74 -1.52 -10.86 -11.19
CA PHE A 74 -2.12 -10.40 -12.43
C PHE A 74 -1.39 -10.96 -13.66
N LEU A 75 -0.04 -10.91 -13.66
CA LEU A 75 0.77 -11.32 -14.81
C LEU A 75 0.83 -12.83 -15.01
N GLU A 76 0.45 -13.66 -14.01
CA GLU A 76 0.31 -15.11 -14.17
C GLU A 76 -0.76 -15.47 -15.21
N ASP A 77 -1.94 -14.80 -15.16
CA ASP A 77 -3.04 -14.99 -16.10
C ASP A 77 -3.91 -13.73 -16.16
N PRO A 78 -3.58 -12.75 -17.00
CA PRO A 78 -4.31 -11.49 -17.10
C PRO A 78 -5.79 -11.65 -17.50
N ALA A 79 -6.13 -12.72 -18.24
CA ALA A 79 -7.50 -12.97 -18.68
C ALA A 79 -8.40 -13.52 -17.53
N ALA A 80 -7.80 -14.24 -16.58
CA ALA A 80 -8.49 -14.75 -15.39
C ALA A 80 -8.34 -13.83 -14.17
N ALA A 81 -7.50 -12.80 -14.25
CA ALA A 81 -7.29 -11.81 -13.20
C ALA A 81 -8.55 -10.97 -12.90
N ALA A 82 -8.51 -10.17 -11.85
CA ALA A 82 -9.61 -9.27 -11.52
C ALA A 82 -9.78 -8.16 -12.57
N ASP A 83 -11.02 -7.70 -12.76
CA ASP A 83 -11.35 -6.54 -13.60
C ASP A 83 -10.91 -5.23 -12.94
N VAL A 84 -10.99 -5.18 -11.60
CA VAL A 84 -10.59 -4.05 -10.77
C VAL A 84 -9.72 -4.58 -9.63
N PHE A 85 -8.53 -4.01 -9.43
CA PHE A 85 -7.62 -4.49 -8.41
C PHE A 85 -6.79 -3.37 -7.78
N GLN A 86 -6.49 -3.53 -6.49
CA GLN A 86 -5.68 -2.62 -5.72
C GLN A 86 -4.22 -3.09 -5.74
N PHE A 87 -3.27 -2.14 -5.89
CA PHE A 87 -1.84 -2.43 -5.95
C PHE A 87 -1.01 -1.26 -5.40
N ALA A 88 0.23 -1.54 -4.97
CA ALA A 88 1.19 -0.53 -4.56
C ALA A 88 1.82 0.16 -5.77
N ASN A 89 2.09 1.46 -5.68
CA ASN A 89 2.45 2.28 -6.84
C ASN A 89 3.83 1.99 -7.46
N ASP A 90 4.71 1.25 -6.80
CA ASP A 90 5.96 0.71 -7.39
C ASP A 90 5.69 -0.28 -8.54
N GLN A 91 4.51 -0.88 -8.58
CA GLN A 91 4.12 -1.85 -9.60
C GLN A 91 3.61 -1.19 -10.89
N ILE A 92 3.33 0.12 -10.89
CA ILE A 92 2.63 0.77 -12.01
C ILE A 92 3.43 0.77 -13.30
N LEU A 93 4.75 0.96 -13.24
CA LEU A 93 5.60 1.00 -14.43
C LEU A 93 5.60 -0.35 -15.15
N ASP A 94 5.74 -1.45 -14.40
CA ASP A 94 5.71 -2.80 -14.94
C ASP A 94 4.32 -3.17 -15.49
N LEU A 95 3.24 -2.81 -14.77
CA LEU A 95 1.87 -3.06 -15.21
C LEU A 95 1.53 -2.29 -16.50
N VAL A 96 1.98 -1.04 -16.62
CA VAL A 96 1.79 -0.24 -17.83
C VAL A 96 2.65 -0.77 -18.99
N ALA A 97 3.90 -1.14 -18.73
CA ALA A 97 4.78 -1.75 -19.74
C ALA A 97 4.22 -3.08 -20.27
N ALA A 98 3.58 -3.88 -19.41
CA ALA A 98 2.89 -5.11 -19.79
C ALA A 98 1.53 -4.86 -20.51
N GLY A 99 1.09 -3.62 -20.65
CA GLY A 99 -0.22 -3.28 -21.20
C GLY A 99 -1.39 -3.76 -20.33
N ALA A 100 -1.16 -3.94 -19.01
CA ALA A 100 -2.11 -4.54 -18.06
C ALA A 100 -3.26 -3.62 -17.67
N LEU A 101 -3.08 -2.30 -17.76
CA LEU A 101 -4.01 -1.30 -17.26
C LEU A 101 -4.69 -0.52 -18.37
N TYR A 102 -5.99 -0.25 -18.21
CA TYR A 102 -6.68 0.78 -18.98
C TYR A 102 -6.24 2.18 -18.56
N GLU A 103 -6.09 3.09 -19.55
CA GLU A 103 -5.95 4.52 -19.27
C GLU A 103 -7.25 5.07 -18.69
N VAL A 104 -7.15 5.85 -17.60
CA VAL A 104 -8.29 6.54 -16.97
C VAL A 104 -8.62 7.78 -17.80
N THR A 105 -9.63 7.67 -18.65
CA THR A 105 -10.10 8.76 -19.50
C THR A 105 -11.42 9.38 -19.01
N ARG A 106 -12.27 8.58 -18.37
CA ARG A 106 -13.55 9.03 -17.83
C ARG A 106 -13.33 9.84 -16.55
N ASN A 107 -13.99 10.97 -16.46
CA ASN A 107 -13.94 11.88 -15.31
C ASN A 107 -12.51 12.28 -14.88
N LYS A 108 -11.49 12.10 -15.76
CA LYS A 108 -10.08 12.33 -15.45
C LYS A 108 -9.85 13.65 -14.71
N ASN A 109 -10.43 14.77 -15.18
CA ASN A 109 -10.22 16.07 -14.56
C ASN A 109 -10.80 16.15 -13.14
N ALA A 110 -11.95 15.51 -12.88
CA ALA A 110 -12.55 15.44 -11.55
C ALA A 110 -11.68 14.61 -10.60
N ILE A 111 -11.17 13.47 -11.06
CA ILE A 111 -10.27 12.60 -10.30
C ILE A 111 -8.97 13.33 -9.96
N VAL A 112 -8.35 14.00 -10.94
CA VAL A 112 -7.12 14.77 -10.74
C VAL A 112 -7.32 15.89 -9.73
N SER A 113 -8.41 16.65 -9.83
CA SER A 113 -8.66 17.78 -8.92
C SER A 113 -9.07 17.37 -7.50
N ALA A 114 -9.59 16.16 -7.31
CA ALA A 114 -10.03 15.66 -6.02
C ALA A 114 -8.92 15.03 -5.17
N ASN A 115 -7.79 14.66 -5.78
CA ASN A 115 -6.73 13.92 -5.11
C ASN A 115 -5.42 14.73 -5.02
N MET A 116 -4.56 14.38 -4.08
CA MET A 116 -3.23 14.98 -3.91
C MET A 116 -2.42 14.85 -5.20
N SER A 117 -1.70 15.90 -5.59
CA SER A 117 -0.87 15.90 -6.80
C SER A 117 0.14 14.76 -6.81
N SER A 118 0.77 14.47 -5.67
CA SER A 118 1.70 13.35 -5.53
C SER A 118 1.05 11.98 -5.77
N ALA A 119 -0.22 11.81 -5.38
CA ALA A 119 -0.97 10.57 -5.64
C ALA A 119 -1.34 10.45 -7.14
N ILE A 120 -1.64 11.57 -7.78
CA ILE A 120 -1.87 11.63 -9.23
C ILE A 120 -0.58 11.33 -9.99
N ASP A 121 0.55 11.91 -9.56
CA ASP A 121 1.86 11.62 -10.16
C ASP A 121 2.24 10.13 -10.01
N ALA A 122 1.93 9.52 -8.86
CA ALA A 122 2.12 8.10 -8.63
C ALA A 122 1.26 7.21 -9.57
N ALA A 123 0.08 7.68 -9.96
CA ALA A 123 -0.85 6.98 -10.84
C ALA A 123 -0.65 7.30 -12.34
N THR A 124 0.31 8.18 -12.67
CA THR A 124 0.55 8.69 -14.03
C THR A 124 1.85 8.10 -14.59
N VAL A 125 1.80 7.61 -15.82
CA VAL A 125 2.98 7.14 -16.58
C VAL A 125 2.92 7.76 -17.98
N ASN A 126 4.00 8.40 -18.43
CA ASN A 126 4.08 9.08 -19.74
C ASN A 126 2.87 10.01 -20.00
N ASP A 127 2.56 10.89 -19.02
CA ASP A 127 1.46 11.88 -19.03
C ASP A 127 0.04 11.30 -19.10
N LYS A 128 -0.10 9.98 -18.94
CA LYS A 128 -1.37 9.27 -18.93
C LYS A 128 -1.67 8.72 -17.56
N LEU A 129 -2.89 8.95 -17.07
CA LEU A 129 -3.38 8.41 -15.81
C LEU A 129 -3.83 6.96 -16.02
N TYR A 130 -3.26 6.00 -15.27
CA TYR A 130 -3.55 4.57 -15.42
C TYR A 130 -4.23 3.94 -14.20
N ALA A 131 -4.39 4.69 -13.12
CA ALA A 131 -5.03 4.19 -11.92
C ALA A 131 -5.73 5.31 -11.14
N TYR A 132 -6.59 4.90 -10.22
CA TYR A 132 -7.34 5.77 -9.31
C TYR A 132 -6.62 5.78 -7.97
N PRO A 133 -6.19 6.94 -7.41
CA PRO A 133 -5.61 7.01 -6.08
C PRO A 133 -6.59 6.53 -5.00
N SER A 134 -6.15 5.61 -4.15
CA SER A 134 -6.95 5.05 -3.06
C SER A 134 -6.49 5.54 -1.70
N THR A 135 -5.19 5.37 -1.40
CA THR A 135 -4.58 5.86 -0.15
C THR A 135 -3.25 6.56 -0.42
N ALA A 136 -2.82 7.41 0.51
CA ALA A 136 -1.55 8.15 0.50
C ALA A 136 -0.68 7.78 1.71
N ASP A 137 -0.72 6.52 2.11
CA ASP A 137 -0.11 6.05 3.34
C ASP A 137 0.74 4.78 3.18
N ASN A 138 1.14 4.46 1.95
CA ASN A 138 2.01 3.31 1.70
C ASN A 138 3.46 3.64 2.05
N GLY A 139 3.73 3.71 3.35
CA GLY A 139 5.01 3.95 3.97
C GLY A 139 5.07 3.28 5.34
N TYR A 140 6.22 3.30 5.99
CA TYR A 140 6.42 2.65 7.27
C TYR A 140 7.13 3.58 8.26
N PHE A 141 6.88 3.30 9.54
CA PHE A 141 7.35 4.09 10.68
C PHE A 141 7.43 3.18 11.91
N LEU A 142 7.73 3.75 13.09
CA LEU A 142 7.91 3.00 14.33
C LEU A 142 6.67 3.08 15.20
N TYR A 143 6.12 1.92 15.61
CA TYR A 143 5.22 1.76 16.73
C TYR A 143 5.98 1.39 17.99
N TYR A 144 5.54 1.87 19.17
CA TYR A 144 6.16 1.50 20.44
C TYR A 144 5.20 1.55 21.62
N ASP A 145 5.52 0.78 22.65
CA ASP A 145 4.84 0.73 23.94
C ASP A 145 5.42 1.78 24.89
N LYS A 146 4.60 2.80 25.24
CA LYS A 146 4.98 3.89 26.16
C LYS A 146 5.30 3.41 27.59
N SER A 147 4.84 2.21 27.98
CA SER A 147 5.21 1.63 29.27
C SER A 147 6.66 1.11 29.30
N VAL A 148 7.23 0.88 28.11
CA VAL A 148 8.59 0.36 27.94
C VAL A 148 9.56 1.46 27.54
N PHE A 149 9.19 2.32 26.60
CA PHE A 149 10.04 3.35 26.03
C PHE A 149 9.50 4.75 26.30
N SER A 150 10.40 5.67 26.62
CA SER A 150 10.15 7.10 26.55
C SER A 150 10.28 7.61 25.10
N GLU A 151 9.83 8.84 24.84
CA GLU A 151 10.02 9.51 23.53
C GLU A 151 11.51 9.73 23.20
N GLU A 152 12.39 9.86 24.19
CA GLU A 152 13.84 9.98 23.97
C GLU A 152 14.45 8.63 23.60
N ASP A 153 14.02 7.53 24.21
CA ASP A 153 14.58 6.20 23.93
C ASP A 153 14.37 5.78 22.47
N VAL A 154 13.21 6.13 21.89
CA VAL A 154 12.85 5.74 20.52
C VAL A 154 13.50 6.58 19.42
N LYS A 155 14.31 7.58 19.78
CA LYS A 155 15.06 8.39 18.79
C LYS A 155 16.27 7.66 18.21
N SER A 156 16.82 6.66 18.93
CA SER A 156 18.00 5.91 18.52
C SER A 156 17.75 4.41 18.63
N LEU A 157 18.07 3.66 17.56
CA LEU A 157 17.98 2.21 17.54
C LEU A 157 18.86 1.57 18.62
N ASP A 158 20.08 2.08 18.81
CA ASP A 158 20.99 1.58 19.82
C ASP A 158 20.38 1.70 21.23
N LYS A 159 19.75 2.85 21.53
CA LYS A 159 19.09 3.07 22.82
C LYS A 159 17.85 2.18 22.98
N MET A 160 17.09 2.00 21.94
CA MET A 160 15.93 1.07 21.96
C MET A 160 16.38 -0.36 22.26
N LEU A 161 17.44 -0.83 21.64
CA LEU A 161 17.97 -2.19 21.87
C LEU A 161 18.48 -2.37 23.30
N GLU A 162 19.16 -1.35 23.85
CA GLU A 162 19.61 -1.34 25.26
C GLU A 162 18.42 -1.46 26.23
N VAL A 163 17.41 -0.58 26.05
CA VAL A 163 16.21 -0.55 26.94
C VAL A 163 15.41 -1.82 26.81
N ALA A 164 15.19 -2.32 25.59
CA ALA A 164 14.47 -3.55 25.34
C ALA A 164 15.16 -4.75 25.99
N ALA A 165 16.48 -4.88 25.82
CA ALA A 165 17.27 -5.95 26.44
C ALA A 165 17.18 -5.92 27.98
N ALA A 166 17.33 -4.73 28.59
CA ALA A 166 17.23 -4.56 30.05
C ALA A 166 15.86 -4.94 30.61
N LYS A 167 14.78 -4.83 29.80
CA LYS A 167 13.41 -5.19 30.17
C LYS A 167 12.96 -6.55 29.62
N ASN A 168 13.86 -7.34 29.04
CA ASN A 168 13.59 -8.61 28.39
C ASN A 168 12.49 -8.50 27.30
N LYS A 169 12.53 -7.42 26.51
CA LYS A 169 11.64 -7.13 25.40
C LYS A 169 12.40 -7.16 24.07
N LYS A 170 11.65 -7.09 22.97
CA LYS A 170 12.18 -7.10 21.61
C LYS A 170 11.82 -5.83 20.85
N VAL A 171 12.70 -5.49 19.92
CA VAL A 171 12.48 -4.52 18.84
C VAL A 171 12.34 -5.31 17.53
N PHE A 172 11.21 -5.16 16.88
CA PHE A 172 10.82 -5.91 15.69
C PHE A 172 11.08 -5.12 14.41
N MET A 173 11.64 -5.80 13.42
CA MET A 173 11.70 -5.33 12.03
C MET A 173 11.84 -6.53 11.10
N ASP A 174 11.01 -6.61 10.06
CA ASP A 174 11.12 -7.60 8.99
C ASP A 174 12.32 -7.23 8.09
N VAL A 175 13.50 -7.70 8.47
CA VAL A 175 14.76 -7.36 7.80
C VAL A 175 14.94 -8.16 6.51
N SER A 176 14.29 -9.33 6.38
CA SER A 176 14.25 -10.10 5.14
C SER A 176 13.42 -9.45 4.04
N ASN A 177 12.63 -8.44 4.36
CA ASN A 177 11.85 -7.70 3.38
C ASN A 177 12.65 -6.53 2.80
N GLY A 178 12.88 -6.56 1.48
CA GLY A 178 13.63 -5.52 0.76
C GLY A 178 13.10 -4.10 0.94
N TRP A 179 11.81 -3.97 1.26
CA TRP A 179 11.16 -2.68 1.48
C TRP A 179 11.58 -2.04 2.81
N TYR A 180 11.62 -2.81 3.88
CA TYR A 180 12.02 -2.30 5.19
C TYR A 180 13.54 -2.14 5.32
N ILE A 181 14.33 -3.11 4.82
CA ILE A 181 15.79 -3.07 4.95
C ILE A 181 16.42 -1.89 4.20
N ALA A 182 15.76 -1.39 3.14
CA ALA A 182 16.16 -0.19 2.42
C ALA A 182 16.35 1.03 3.32
N SER A 183 15.67 1.08 4.49
CA SER A 183 15.73 2.22 5.42
C SER A 183 17.14 2.56 5.89
N PHE A 184 18.00 1.58 6.03
CA PHE A 184 19.41 1.76 6.40
C PHE A 184 20.22 2.32 5.23
N PHE A 185 20.09 1.74 4.04
CA PHE A 185 20.87 2.15 2.87
C PHE A 185 20.47 3.54 2.38
N LEU A 186 19.17 3.80 2.28
CA LEU A 186 18.66 5.13 1.91
C LEU A 186 18.99 6.18 2.97
N GLY A 187 18.95 5.81 4.27
CA GLY A 187 19.38 6.66 5.38
C GLY A 187 20.86 7.00 5.31
N ALA A 188 21.70 6.07 4.87
CA ALA A 188 23.12 6.30 4.65
C ALA A 188 23.41 7.21 3.42
N GLY A 189 22.37 7.57 2.65
CA GLY A 189 22.47 8.37 1.43
C GLY A 189 22.69 7.55 0.18
N GLY A 190 22.44 6.23 0.24
CA GLY A 190 22.40 5.36 -0.93
C GLY A 190 21.27 5.74 -1.88
N THR A 191 21.46 5.46 -3.15
CA THR A 191 20.53 5.82 -4.22
C THR A 191 19.90 4.58 -4.88
N LEU A 192 18.67 4.74 -5.32
CA LEU A 192 17.93 3.74 -6.09
C LEU A 192 17.22 4.47 -7.22
N THR A 193 17.68 4.28 -8.47
CA THR A 193 17.23 5.05 -9.63
C THR A 193 17.07 4.16 -10.85
N ILE A 194 16.36 4.64 -11.87
CA ILE A 194 16.26 3.97 -13.17
C ILE A 194 17.22 4.66 -14.14
N LYS A 195 18.09 3.88 -14.79
CA LYS A 195 18.97 4.34 -15.88
C LYS A 195 18.86 3.37 -17.04
N ASP A 196 18.56 3.90 -18.21
CA ASP A 196 18.40 3.12 -19.46
C ASP A 196 17.40 1.95 -19.30
N GLY A 197 16.31 2.17 -18.52
CA GLY A 197 15.27 1.18 -18.26
C GLY A 197 15.64 0.10 -17.24
N LYS A 198 16.81 0.19 -16.60
CA LYS A 198 17.28 -0.75 -15.58
C LYS A 198 17.36 -0.09 -14.21
N GLN A 199 17.14 -0.87 -13.17
CA GLN A 199 17.39 -0.44 -11.80
C GLN A 199 18.89 -0.29 -11.57
N VAL A 200 19.28 0.85 -10.98
CA VAL A 200 20.66 1.13 -10.58
C VAL A 200 20.69 1.53 -9.12
N THR A 201 21.64 0.98 -8.39
CA THR A 201 21.87 1.33 -6.97
C THR A 201 23.35 1.37 -6.66
N ASP A 202 23.73 2.16 -5.66
CA ASP A 202 25.08 2.28 -5.12
C ASP A 202 25.19 1.77 -3.68
N PHE A 203 24.31 0.88 -3.26
CA PHE A 203 24.25 0.33 -1.88
C PHE A 203 25.49 -0.45 -1.47
N ASN A 204 26.41 -0.74 -2.38
CA ASN A 204 27.71 -1.35 -2.11
C ASN A 204 28.88 -0.34 -2.00
N ASN A 205 28.60 0.97 -1.98
CA ASN A 205 29.60 1.99 -1.71
C ASN A 205 30.06 1.95 -0.23
N GLU A 206 31.04 2.77 0.16
CA GLU A 206 31.58 2.80 1.52
C GLU A 206 30.49 3.01 2.59
N LYS A 207 29.56 3.95 2.39
CA LYS A 207 28.45 4.20 3.31
C LYS A 207 27.44 3.06 3.31
N GLY A 208 27.20 2.44 2.17
CA GLY A 208 26.36 1.25 2.08
C GLY A 208 26.93 0.06 2.85
N VAL A 209 28.26 -0.13 2.80
CA VAL A 209 28.94 -1.14 3.62
C VAL A 209 28.78 -0.83 5.12
N MET A 210 28.94 0.44 5.54
CA MET A 210 28.67 0.85 6.92
C MET A 210 27.22 0.59 7.33
N ALA A 211 26.25 0.83 6.44
CA ALA A 211 24.84 0.51 6.68
C ALA A 211 24.61 -1.00 6.83
N GLY A 212 25.24 -1.81 5.98
CA GLY A 212 25.19 -3.26 6.08
C GLY A 212 25.81 -3.80 7.37
N GLU A 213 26.92 -3.20 7.84
CA GLU A 213 27.49 -3.54 9.16
C GLU A 213 26.56 -3.12 10.33
N ALA A 214 25.82 -2.01 10.20
CA ALA A 214 24.81 -1.62 11.17
C ALA A 214 23.62 -2.62 11.19
N ILE A 215 23.16 -3.10 10.04
CA ILE A 215 22.16 -4.16 9.93
C ILE A 215 22.65 -5.44 10.60
N LYS A 216 23.90 -5.84 10.34
CA LYS A 216 24.53 -7.00 10.97
C LYS A 216 24.59 -6.86 12.50
N ALA A 217 24.97 -5.69 13.01
CA ALA A 217 24.97 -5.42 14.46
C ALA A 217 23.55 -5.47 15.05
N PHE A 218 22.54 -4.94 14.35
CA PHE A 218 21.14 -4.98 14.74
C PHE A 218 20.62 -6.43 14.81
N THR A 219 20.79 -7.22 13.76
CA THR A 219 20.33 -8.61 13.71
C THR A 219 21.06 -9.52 14.69
N ALA A 220 22.31 -9.23 15.02
CA ALA A 220 23.08 -9.96 16.03
C ALA A 220 22.63 -9.66 17.47
N HIS A 221 21.94 -8.53 17.72
CA HIS A 221 21.57 -8.10 19.05
C HIS A 221 20.49 -8.99 19.69
N ALA A 222 20.63 -9.26 21.02
CA ALA A 222 19.71 -10.15 21.74
C ALA A 222 18.24 -9.63 21.77
N ALA A 223 18.04 -8.32 21.68
CA ALA A 223 16.70 -7.70 21.65
C ALA A 223 16.10 -7.62 20.22
N PHE A 224 16.82 -8.02 19.17
CA PHE A 224 16.27 -8.10 17.81
C PHE A 224 15.25 -9.21 17.68
N LEU A 225 14.19 -8.95 16.90
CA LEU A 225 13.22 -9.94 16.45
C LEU A 225 12.76 -9.57 15.04
N THR A 226 12.56 -10.58 14.22
CA THR A 226 12.07 -10.48 12.85
C THR A 226 10.89 -11.44 12.60
N GLY A 227 10.26 -11.34 11.47
CA GLY A 227 9.13 -12.13 10.99
C GLY A 227 8.18 -11.29 10.17
N ASP A 228 6.99 -11.82 9.92
CA ASP A 228 5.91 -11.14 9.21
C ASP A 228 5.03 -10.24 10.13
N ASP A 229 4.04 -9.60 9.53
CA ASP A 229 3.06 -8.76 10.26
C ASP A 229 2.30 -9.54 11.34
N ALA A 230 2.09 -10.86 11.18
CA ALA A 230 1.42 -11.67 12.20
C ALA A 230 2.29 -11.84 13.46
N VAL A 231 3.61 -11.95 13.29
CA VAL A 231 4.56 -11.98 14.42
C VAL A 231 4.51 -10.64 15.18
N LEU A 232 4.53 -9.52 14.45
CA LEU A 232 4.44 -8.19 15.07
C LEU A 232 3.11 -8.01 15.83
N THR A 233 1.99 -8.18 15.15
CA THR A 233 0.65 -7.92 15.72
C THR A 233 0.28 -8.92 16.82
N GLY A 234 0.82 -10.14 16.75
CA GLY A 234 0.67 -11.14 17.81
C GLY A 234 1.48 -10.83 19.07
N GLY A 235 2.71 -10.32 18.90
CA GLY A 235 3.69 -10.14 19.98
C GLY A 235 3.76 -8.75 20.60
N ILE A 236 3.25 -7.72 19.93
CA ILE A 236 3.31 -6.32 20.43
C ILE A 236 2.51 -6.17 21.74
N GLY A 237 3.07 -5.46 22.70
CA GLY A 237 2.50 -5.31 24.06
C GLY A 237 2.85 -6.46 25.01
N ASP A 238 3.40 -7.58 24.49
CA ASP A 238 3.91 -8.70 25.29
C ASP A 238 5.43 -8.84 25.07
N THR A 239 5.87 -9.68 24.16
CA THR A 239 7.31 -9.89 23.90
C THR A 239 7.93 -8.75 23.09
N ILE A 240 7.18 -8.14 22.18
CA ILE A 240 7.60 -7.02 21.36
C ILE A 240 7.16 -5.72 22.00
N ALA A 241 8.11 -4.80 22.21
CA ALA A 241 7.82 -3.48 22.77
C ALA A 241 7.89 -2.36 21.73
N ALA A 242 8.53 -2.58 20.59
CA ALA A 242 8.52 -1.68 19.45
C ALA A 242 8.66 -2.45 18.15
N GLY A 243 8.07 -1.93 17.07
CA GLY A 243 8.14 -2.57 15.76
C GLY A 243 7.91 -1.62 14.61
N VAL A 244 8.61 -1.87 13.50
CA VAL A 244 8.45 -1.13 12.25
C VAL A 244 7.32 -1.75 11.45
N SER A 245 6.34 -0.93 11.06
CA SER A 245 5.25 -1.31 10.16
C SER A 245 4.53 -0.07 9.62
N GLY A 246 3.50 -0.27 8.80
CA GLY A 246 2.67 0.79 8.24
C GLY A 246 1.30 0.93 8.90
N THR A 247 0.45 1.76 8.32
CA THR A 247 -0.90 2.07 8.82
C THR A 247 -1.85 0.87 8.81
N TRP A 248 -1.60 -0.14 7.97
CA TRP A 248 -2.44 -1.36 7.88
C TRP A 248 -2.47 -2.18 9.16
N ASN A 249 -1.46 -2.07 10.03
CA ASN A 249 -1.40 -2.73 11.33
C ASN A 249 -1.82 -1.82 12.51
N ALA A 250 -2.16 -0.54 12.26
CA ALA A 250 -2.46 0.44 13.31
C ALA A 250 -3.58 0.00 14.25
N GLU A 251 -4.66 -0.55 13.72
CA GLU A 251 -5.81 -1.03 14.48
C GLU A 251 -5.44 -2.20 15.40
N ALA A 252 -4.75 -3.21 14.87
CA ALA A 252 -4.32 -4.38 15.61
C ALA A 252 -3.33 -4.02 16.72
N ILE A 253 -2.37 -3.13 16.45
CA ILE A 253 -1.39 -2.66 17.42
C ILE A 253 -2.06 -1.79 18.48
N LEU A 254 -2.99 -0.90 18.13
CA LEU A 254 -3.77 -0.11 19.07
C LEU A 254 -4.58 -1.01 20.01
N ALA A 255 -5.23 -2.05 19.49
CA ALA A 255 -6.00 -3.00 20.28
C ALA A 255 -5.13 -3.73 21.34
N LYS A 256 -3.86 -3.99 21.04
CA LYS A 256 -2.90 -4.62 21.96
C LYS A 256 -2.31 -3.66 22.98
N LEU A 257 -1.92 -2.46 22.57
CA LEU A 257 -1.22 -1.49 23.42
C LEU A 257 -2.18 -0.60 24.23
N GLY A 258 -3.41 -0.40 23.77
CA GLY A 258 -4.40 0.43 24.45
C GLY A 258 -3.88 1.85 24.71
N SER A 259 -3.89 2.28 25.98
CA SER A 259 -3.39 3.59 26.40
C SER A 259 -1.87 3.77 26.22
N ASN A 260 -1.12 2.69 26.07
CA ASN A 260 0.33 2.72 25.86
C ASN A 260 0.71 2.81 24.37
N TYR A 261 -0.29 2.82 23.47
CA TYR A 261 -0.06 2.99 22.03
C TYR A 261 0.63 4.31 21.72
N ALA A 262 1.71 4.21 20.95
CA ALA A 262 2.40 5.34 20.38
C ALA A 262 3.04 4.99 19.05
N ALA A 263 3.26 5.99 18.20
CA ALA A 263 3.97 5.88 16.95
C ALA A 263 4.80 7.14 16.69
N THR A 264 5.92 6.98 16.01
CA THR A 264 6.82 8.06 15.62
C THR A 264 7.60 7.68 14.36
N LYS A 265 8.37 8.59 13.80
CA LYS A 265 9.29 8.28 12.69
C LYS A 265 10.29 7.19 13.09
N LEU A 266 10.93 6.56 12.13
CA LEU A 266 12.03 5.61 12.36
C LEU A 266 13.16 6.27 13.19
N PRO A 267 13.88 5.48 14.02
CA PRO A 267 15.00 5.97 14.80
C PRO A 267 16.21 6.34 13.94
N THR A 268 17.19 6.98 14.54
CA THR A 268 18.55 7.01 14.01
C THR A 268 19.24 5.68 14.25
N PHE A 269 20.26 5.38 13.46
CA PHE A 269 21.14 4.23 13.65
C PHE A 269 22.61 4.66 13.57
N ASN A 270 23.50 3.86 14.10
CA ASN A 270 24.94 4.15 14.09
C ASN A 270 25.55 3.81 12.73
N LEU A 271 25.90 4.83 11.95
CA LEU A 271 26.61 4.72 10.69
C LEU A 271 28.09 5.09 10.89
N GLY A 272 28.94 4.10 11.17
CA GLY A 272 30.38 4.34 11.32
C GLY A 272 30.74 5.33 12.46
N GLY A 273 30.01 5.33 13.56
CA GLY A 273 30.19 6.23 14.71
C GLY A 273 29.31 7.48 14.69
N THR A 274 28.48 7.69 13.63
CA THR A 274 27.59 8.85 13.52
C THR A 274 26.12 8.39 13.56
N GLN A 275 25.31 9.01 14.43
CA GLN A 275 23.86 8.76 14.45
C GLN A 275 23.21 9.35 13.20
N THR A 276 22.67 8.48 12.37
CA THR A 276 22.11 8.82 11.05
C THR A 276 20.64 8.44 11.02
N GLN A 277 19.76 9.33 10.52
CA GLN A 277 18.33 9.07 10.43
C GLN A 277 18.05 7.98 9.40
N MET A 278 17.29 6.95 9.79
CA MET A 278 16.76 5.99 8.83
C MET A 278 15.81 6.70 7.86
N SER A 279 15.91 6.36 6.59
CA SER A 279 14.98 6.76 5.56
C SER A 279 13.81 5.75 5.45
N SER A 280 12.95 5.90 4.47
CA SER A 280 11.92 4.92 4.13
C SER A 280 11.50 5.08 2.67
N PHE A 281 10.71 4.16 2.17
CA PHE A 281 9.90 4.45 1.01
C PHE A 281 8.63 5.21 1.41
N ALA A 282 8.16 6.08 0.49
CA ALA A 282 6.84 6.68 0.53
C ALA A 282 6.09 6.32 -0.74
N GLY A 283 4.85 5.91 -0.59
CA GLY A 283 4.06 5.47 -1.72
C GLY A 283 2.56 5.65 -1.52
N PHE A 284 1.84 5.10 -2.46
CA PHE A 284 0.40 5.18 -2.59
C PHE A 284 -0.15 3.80 -2.91
N LYS A 285 -1.38 3.51 -2.47
CA LYS A 285 -2.14 2.41 -3.01
C LYS A 285 -3.08 2.92 -4.07
N LEU A 286 -3.10 2.25 -5.19
CA LEU A 286 -3.81 2.61 -6.41
C LEU A 286 -4.81 1.52 -6.77
N VAL A 287 -5.91 1.90 -7.42
CA VAL A 287 -6.88 0.96 -7.99
C VAL A 287 -6.78 1.02 -9.50
N GLY A 288 -6.43 -0.09 -10.13
CA GLY A 288 -6.33 -0.24 -11.58
C GLY A 288 -7.51 -0.98 -12.19
N VAL A 289 -7.71 -0.77 -13.47
CA VAL A 289 -8.69 -1.51 -14.29
C VAL A 289 -7.95 -2.36 -15.30
N ASN A 290 -8.22 -3.66 -15.28
CA ASN A 290 -7.65 -4.64 -16.20
C ASN A 290 -7.97 -4.31 -17.66
N SER A 291 -6.96 -4.17 -18.49
CA SER A 291 -7.11 -3.87 -19.93
C SER A 291 -7.85 -4.97 -20.71
N GLN A 292 -7.94 -6.18 -20.15
CA GLN A 292 -8.64 -7.32 -20.76
C GLN A 292 -10.07 -7.52 -20.23
N THR A 293 -10.57 -6.61 -19.36
CA THR A 293 -11.96 -6.71 -18.87
C THR A 293 -12.96 -6.64 -20.02
N LYS A 294 -14.01 -7.44 -19.92
CA LYS A 294 -15.10 -7.44 -20.90
C LYS A 294 -16.07 -6.28 -20.70
N SER A 295 -16.01 -5.60 -19.55
CA SER A 295 -16.93 -4.53 -19.16
C SER A 295 -16.17 -3.26 -18.72
N PRO A 296 -15.35 -2.64 -19.60
CA PRO A 296 -14.42 -1.57 -19.21
C PRO A 296 -15.11 -0.35 -18.60
N VAL A 297 -16.28 0.03 -19.10
CA VAL A 297 -17.03 1.18 -18.57
C VAL A 297 -17.52 0.91 -17.16
N ALA A 298 -18.05 -0.28 -16.90
CA ALA A 298 -18.53 -0.69 -15.58
C ALA A 298 -17.36 -0.86 -14.59
N ALA A 299 -16.26 -1.44 -15.03
CA ALA A 299 -15.04 -1.58 -14.22
C ALA A 299 -14.45 -0.21 -13.83
N MET A 300 -14.38 0.75 -14.76
CA MET A 300 -13.95 2.13 -14.46
C MET A 300 -14.91 2.83 -13.49
N THR A 301 -16.23 2.65 -13.66
CA THR A 301 -17.23 3.24 -12.74
C THR A 301 -17.09 2.65 -11.33
N LEU A 302 -16.84 1.35 -11.22
CA LEU A 302 -16.59 0.69 -9.93
C LEU A 302 -15.26 1.17 -9.31
N ALA A 303 -14.17 1.27 -10.08
CA ALA A 303 -12.89 1.76 -9.60
C ALA A 303 -12.98 3.20 -9.07
N GLU A 304 -13.66 4.09 -9.80
CA GLU A 304 -13.94 5.46 -9.36
C GLU A 304 -14.80 5.48 -8.08
N TRP A 305 -15.81 4.61 -7.99
CA TRP A 305 -16.63 4.47 -6.78
C TRP A 305 -15.80 4.06 -5.57
N LEU A 306 -14.98 3.00 -5.69
CA LEU A 306 -14.17 2.47 -4.60
C LEU A 306 -13.11 3.47 -4.08
N THR A 307 -12.80 4.49 -4.89
CA THR A 307 -11.76 5.50 -4.59
C THR A 307 -12.29 6.93 -4.45
N ASN A 308 -13.61 7.13 -4.47
CA ASN A 308 -14.20 8.46 -4.28
C ASN A 308 -14.01 8.97 -2.82
N GLU A 309 -14.26 10.26 -2.58
CA GLU A 309 -14.13 10.91 -1.28
C GLU A 309 -14.81 10.10 -0.16
N LYS A 310 -16.10 9.71 -0.35
CA LYS A 310 -16.87 8.96 0.64
C LYS A 310 -16.20 7.64 1.01
N ASN A 311 -15.74 6.89 0.01
CA ASN A 311 -15.17 5.57 0.23
C ASN A 311 -13.74 5.64 0.77
N GLN A 312 -12.98 6.70 0.48
CA GLN A 312 -11.71 6.95 1.16
C GLN A 312 -11.92 7.32 2.65
N ILE A 313 -12.97 8.07 2.98
CA ILE A 313 -13.36 8.33 4.39
C ILE A 313 -13.75 7.01 5.06
N THR A 314 -14.60 6.18 4.42
CA THR A 314 -14.97 4.86 4.96
C THR A 314 -13.76 3.97 5.18
N ARG A 315 -12.76 4.00 4.29
CA ARG A 315 -11.50 3.27 4.43
C ARG A 315 -10.71 3.75 5.63
N PHE A 316 -10.61 5.05 5.83
CA PHE A 316 -9.98 5.61 7.02
C PHE A 316 -10.72 5.22 8.31
N GLU A 317 -12.05 5.37 8.36
CA GLU A 317 -12.86 5.03 9.54
C GLU A 317 -12.79 3.54 9.90
N THR A 318 -12.68 2.66 8.90
CA THR A 318 -12.68 1.21 9.09
C THR A 318 -11.28 0.63 9.29
N ARG A 319 -10.27 1.16 8.57
CA ARG A 319 -8.93 0.59 8.46
C ARG A 319 -7.82 1.54 8.88
N GLN A 320 -8.11 2.74 9.29
CA GLN A 320 -7.16 3.80 9.68
C GLN A 320 -6.15 4.18 8.58
N MET A 321 -6.46 3.85 7.31
CA MET A 321 -5.61 4.14 6.16
C MET A 321 -5.76 5.58 5.70
N GLY A 322 -4.63 6.26 5.42
CA GLY A 322 -4.57 7.68 5.04
C GLY A 322 -5.15 7.94 3.66
N PRO A 323 -6.15 8.84 3.52
CA PRO A 323 -6.75 9.14 2.23
C PRO A 323 -5.80 9.84 1.27
N ALA A 324 -5.89 9.53 -0.03
CA ALA A 324 -5.29 10.30 -1.12
C ALA A 324 -6.18 11.48 -1.56
N ASN A 325 -7.49 11.41 -1.26
CA ASN A 325 -8.42 12.50 -1.54
C ASN A 325 -8.17 13.68 -0.61
N ILE A 326 -8.06 14.90 -1.17
CA ILE A 326 -7.69 16.12 -0.46
C ILE A 326 -8.68 16.40 0.68
N LYS A 327 -9.99 16.38 0.41
CA LYS A 327 -11.01 16.71 1.42
C LYS A 327 -11.07 15.66 2.54
N ALA A 328 -10.95 14.38 2.19
CA ALA A 328 -10.91 13.30 3.16
C ALA A 328 -9.68 13.43 4.09
N ALA A 329 -8.52 13.77 3.54
CA ALA A 329 -7.27 13.96 4.28
C ALA A 329 -7.30 15.19 5.21
N GLU A 330 -8.10 16.20 4.88
CA GLU A 330 -8.25 17.42 5.69
C GLU A 330 -9.17 17.24 6.90
N SER A 331 -9.85 16.10 7.05
CA SER A 331 -10.75 15.88 8.19
C SER A 331 -9.99 15.88 9.53
N ASP A 332 -10.64 16.38 10.58
CA ASP A 332 -10.04 16.45 11.93
C ASP A 332 -9.63 15.07 12.44
N ALA A 333 -10.40 14.03 12.10
CA ALA A 333 -10.13 12.66 12.51
C ALA A 333 -8.83 12.11 11.87
N VAL A 334 -8.57 12.42 10.59
CA VAL A 334 -7.32 12.04 9.90
C VAL A 334 -6.14 12.79 10.51
N LYS A 335 -6.28 14.11 10.73
CA LYS A 335 -5.23 14.96 11.33
C LYS A 335 -4.87 14.56 12.75
N ALA A 336 -5.82 14.02 13.52
CA ALA A 336 -5.60 13.57 14.90
C ALA A 336 -5.06 12.14 14.99
N ASN A 337 -4.92 11.42 13.88
CA ASN A 337 -4.50 10.03 13.89
C ASN A 337 -2.99 9.89 14.17
N ILE A 338 -2.63 9.16 15.22
CA ILE A 338 -1.24 8.99 15.70
C ILE A 338 -0.35 8.31 14.64
N ALA A 339 -0.86 7.27 13.98
CA ALA A 339 -0.10 6.54 12.95
C ALA A 339 0.19 7.41 11.73
N LEU A 340 -0.82 8.15 11.25
CA LEU A 340 -0.65 9.06 10.11
C LEU A 340 0.25 10.25 10.46
N ALA A 341 0.22 10.75 11.70
CA ALA A 341 1.16 11.77 12.16
C ALA A 341 2.60 11.24 12.18
N ALA A 342 2.82 10.01 12.63
CA ALA A 342 4.13 9.35 12.60
C ALA A 342 4.63 9.15 11.17
N LEU A 343 3.76 8.71 10.26
CA LEU A 343 4.07 8.59 8.84
C LEU A 343 4.44 9.95 8.23
N ALA A 344 3.70 11.01 8.55
CA ALA A 344 4.00 12.35 8.07
C ALA A 344 5.38 12.86 8.54
N MET A 345 5.77 12.54 9.79
CA MET A 345 7.13 12.80 10.28
C MET A 345 8.19 11.99 9.52
N GLN A 346 7.91 10.72 9.23
CA GLN A 346 8.83 9.85 8.49
C GLN A 346 8.97 10.27 7.03
N ASN A 347 7.89 10.72 6.39
CA ASN A 347 7.89 11.14 4.98
C ASN A 347 8.84 12.33 4.69
N GLN A 348 9.29 13.06 5.71
CA GLN A 348 10.34 14.08 5.54
C GLN A 348 11.70 13.48 5.18
N TYR A 349 11.88 12.18 5.41
CA TYR A 349 13.10 11.42 5.15
C TYR A 349 12.90 10.33 4.10
N ALA A 350 11.70 10.24 3.50
CA ALA A 350 11.34 9.17 2.60
C ALA A 350 11.68 9.49 1.15
N VAL A 351 11.88 8.45 0.35
CA VAL A 351 12.01 8.51 -1.10
C VAL A 351 10.80 7.86 -1.76
N SER A 352 10.46 8.31 -2.98
CA SER A 352 9.37 7.69 -3.74
C SER A 352 9.71 6.26 -4.13
N GLN A 353 8.78 5.33 -3.92
CA GLN A 353 8.93 3.95 -4.38
C GLN A 353 8.54 3.73 -5.84
N LYS A 354 7.99 4.73 -6.53
CA LYS A 354 7.51 4.62 -7.92
C LYS A 354 8.57 4.13 -8.90
N GLU A 355 9.82 4.53 -8.68
CA GLU A 355 10.95 4.17 -9.54
C GLU A 355 11.72 2.93 -9.05
N VAL A 356 11.11 2.13 -8.19
CA VAL A 356 11.68 0.85 -7.75
C VAL A 356 11.15 -0.25 -8.65
N LEU A 357 12.04 -0.78 -9.51
CA LEU A 357 11.69 -1.87 -10.42
C LEU A 357 11.70 -3.23 -9.70
N GLY A 358 11.00 -4.19 -10.28
CA GLY A 358 10.89 -5.55 -9.73
C GLY A 358 12.23 -6.26 -9.48
N SER A 359 13.29 -5.89 -10.25
CA SER A 359 14.64 -6.46 -10.08
C SER A 359 15.32 -6.10 -8.75
N TYR A 360 14.83 -5.09 -8.03
CA TYR A 360 15.35 -4.71 -6.71
C TYR A 360 15.00 -5.71 -5.60
N TRP A 361 13.75 -6.18 -5.58
CA TRP A 361 13.16 -6.82 -4.40
C TRP A 361 13.87 -8.13 -4.03
N GLY A 362 13.96 -9.09 -4.94
CA GLY A 362 14.56 -10.39 -4.67
C GLY A 362 16.00 -10.34 -4.14
N PRO A 363 16.93 -9.60 -4.78
CA PRO A 363 18.29 -9.45 -4.27
C PRO A 363 18.38 -8.77 -2.89
N ALA A 364 17.52 -7.75 -2.62
CA ALA A 364 17.45 -7.09 -1.32
C ALA A 364 16.90 -8.02 -0.23
N GLU A 365 15.88 -8.82 -0.53
CA GLU A 365 15.33 -9.86 0.34
C GLU A 365 16.36 -10.95 0.64
N ALA A 366 17.11 -11.40 -0.36
CA ALA A 366 18.17 -12.39 -0.16
C ALA A 366 19.26 -11.87 0.81
N PHE A 367 19.69 -10.62 0.66
CA PHE A 367 20.62 -9.99 1.59
C PHE A 367 20.05 -9.93 3.01
N GLY A 368 18.80 -9.49 3.15
CA GLY A 368 18.12 -9.41 4.45
C GLY A 368 17.98 -10.77 5.13
N THR A 369 17.63 -11.81 4.36
CA THR A 369 17.50 -13.19 4.85
C THR A 369 18.82 -13.72 5.42
N GLU A 370 19.95 -13.47 4.73
CA GLU A 370 21.29 -13.85 5.25
C GLU A 370 21.61 -13.13 6.57
N MET A 371 21.22 -11.85 6.70
CA MET A 371 21.40 -11.08 7.93
C MET A 371 20.56 -11.62 9.09
N GLU A 372 19.29 -11.96 8.85
CA GLU A 372 18.40 -12.58 9.84
C GLU A 372 18.91 -13.93 10.32
N ALA A 373 19.34 -14.76 9.37
CA ALA A 373 19.92 -16.08 9.63
C ALA A 373 21.28 -16.02 10.33
N LYS A 374 21.87 -14.79 10.48
CA LYS A 374 23.21 -14.58 11.02
C LYS A 374 24.26 -15.37 10.23
N ASN A 375 24.05 -15.52 8.94
CA ASN A 375 24.98 -16.20 8.04
C ASN A 375 26.03 -15.21 7.55
N TYR A 376 27.13 -15.13 8.28
CA TYR A 376 28.24 -14.19 8.01
C TYR A 376 29.45 -14.90 7.40
N THR A 377 29.23 -15.89 6.53
CA THR A 377 30.30 -16.61 5.83
C THR A 377 31.04 -15.74 4.82
N LYS A 378 30.34 -14.71 4.27
CA LYS A 378 30.89 -13.66 3.43
C LYS A 378 31.00 -12.35 4.23
N THR A 379 31.87 -11.47 3.79
CA THR A 379 31.88 -10.10 4.31
C THR A 379 30.65 -9.33 3.85
N VAL A 380 30.25 -8.31 4.60
CA VAL A 380 29.13 -7.42 4.21
C VAL A 380 29.38 -6.82 2.82
N LYS A 381 30.61 -6.44 2.52
CA LYS A 381 30.98 -5.90 1.19
C LYS A 381 30.72 -6.91 0.07
N GLU A 382 31.14 -8.16 0.23
CA GLU A 382 30.89 -9.22 -0.76
C GLU A 382 29.40 -9.47 -0.97
N MET A 383 28.60 -9.54 0.11
CA MET A 383 27.15 -9.71 0.00
C MET A 383 26.46 -8.54 -0.70
N LEU A 384 26.91 -7.30 -0.44
CA LEU A 384 26.37 -6.10 -1.10
C LEU A 384 26.81 -6.02 -2.57
N ASP A 385 28.02 -6.44 -2.93
CA ASP A 385 28.43 -6.51 -4.33
C ASP A 385 27.59 -7.50 -5.13
N GLU A 386 27.27 -8.64 -4.54
CA GLU A 386 26.36 -9.63 -5.14
C GLU A 386 24.93 -9.06 -5.31
N MET A 387 24.37 -8.47 -4.25
CA MET A 387 23.07 -7.83 -4.28
C MET A 387 22.99 -6.77 -5.39
N VAL A 388 23.93 -5.83 -5.43
CA VAL A 388 23.95 -4.74 -6.42
C VAL A 388 24.13 -5.29 -7.85
N SER A 389 25.01 -6.28 -8.02
CA SER A 389 25.19 -6.94 -9.32
C SER A 389 23.91 -7.60 -9.84
N GLN A 390 23.13 -8.23 -8.97
CA GLN A 390 21.84 -8.87 -9.35
C GLN A 390 20.74 -7.85 -9.63
N ILE A 391 20.68 -6.75 -8.88
CA ILE A 391 19.71 -5.65 -9.12
C ILE A 391 19.91 -5.02 -10.50
N GLN A 392 21.15 -4.88 -10.95
CA GLN A 392 21.53 -4.17 -12.18
C GLN A 392 21.51 -5.04 -13.44
N GLN A 393 21.20 -6.34 -13.34
CA GLN A 393 21.07 -7.25 -14.49
C GLN A 393 19.79 -6.97 -15.28
#